data_7d590512a963ac838747725fecb6f5c9
#
_entry.id   7d590512a963ac838747725fecb6f5c9
#
_cell.length_a   1.000
_cell.length_b   1.000
_cell.length_c   1.000
_cell.angle_alpha   90.00
_cell.angle_beta   90.00
_cell.angle_gamma   90.00
#
_symmetry.space_group_name_H-M   'P 1'
#
loop_
_entity.id
_entity.type
_entity.pdbx_description
1 polymer ?
#
loop_
_entity_poly.entity_id
_entity_poly.type
_entity_poly.pdbx_seq_one_letter_code
_entity_poly.pdbx_strand_id
1 'polypeptide(L)'
;IASVAGSLFLQTLIDNYITPLLETENPIFTGLIKAIGVMAVIYIVGIITGYLYSRIMAVIAQGVLRNIRNEMFEKMEKLPIRYFDTHTHGDIMSTYTNDVDTLEQMISQGLPQAISSVISVIAIFCAMIYLSPILTVLVILFTGITILTTKKIASKSSKYFISQQHSLGKVNGYIEEMLKGQKVVKVFIHEEKSKEEFNKLNDMLNNEMYKANKFANILMPIANNLGNLQYVLIAIVGTYLTLTGKVVLSIGTIVSFLQLTRNFSQPINQVMNQLNFVLLALAGASRVFEMMDEEPEKDEGYVTLVNAKMENGKLVETEERTGMWAWKHPHHDGTVEY
;
A
#
# COMPACT_ATOMS: atom_id res chain seq x y z
N ILE A 1 -19.51 -6.38 3.98
CA ILE A 1 -20.71 -7.21 4.22
C ILE A 1 -21.96 -6.32 4.30
N ALA A 2 -22.01 -5.26 5.10
CA ALA A 2 -23.16 -4.36 5.20
C ALA A 2 -23.57 -3.75 3.85
N SER A 3 -22.61 -3.39 2.98
CA SER A 3 -22.88 -2.87 1.63
C SER A 3 -23.52 -3.92 0.71
N VAL A 4 -23.12 -5.18 0.84
CA VAL A 4 -23.74 -6.30 0.10
C VAL A 4 -25.17 -6.55 0.60
N ALA A 5 -25.35 -6.57 1.92
CA ALA A 5 -26.68 -6.67 2.53
C ALA A 5 -27.59 -5.54 2.06
N GLY A 6 -27.10 -4.30 2.00
CA GLY A 6 -27.83 -3.14 1.47
C GLY A 6 -28.23 -3.30 0.01
N SER A 7 -27.33 -3.87 -0.83
CA SER A 7 -27.65 -4.13 -2.23
C SER A 7 -28.73 -5.22 -2.39
N LEU A 8 -28.66 -6.30 -1.60
CA LEU A 8 -29.69 -7.35 -1.59
C LEU A 8 -31.03 -6.83 -1.01
N PHE A 9 -30.96 -5.96 0.00
CA PHE A 9 -32.16 -5.37 0.58
C PHE A 9 -32.94 -4.53 -0.42
N LEU A 10 -32.29 -3.90 -1.42
CA LEU A 10 -32.99 -3.18 -2.49
C LEU A 10 -33.99 -4.08 -3.23
N GLN A 11 -33.64 -5.34 -3.47
CA GLN A 11 -34.59 -6.30 -4.06
C GLN A 11 -35.81 -6.47 -3.16
N THR A 12 -35.59 -6.80 -1.90
CA THR A 12 -36.67 -7.00 -0.93
C THR A 12 -37.54 -5.74 -0.76
N LEU A 13 -36.90 -4.57 -0.73
CA LEU A 13 -37.56 -3.29 -0.60
C LEU A 13 -38.47 -3.02 -1.80
N ILE A 14 -37.99 -3.20 -3.02
CA ILE A 14 -38.77 -2.95 -4.23
C ILE A 14 -39.85 -3.99 -4.40
N ASP A 15 -39.50 -5.28 -4.34
CA ASP A 15 -40.44 -6.35 -4.70
C ASP A 15 -41.52 -6.59 -3.63
N ASN A 16 -41.17 -6.53 -2.34
CA ASN A 16 -42.06 -6.90 -1.26
C ASN A 16 -42.77 -5.72 -0.62
N TYR A 17 -42.26 -4.50 -0.80
CA TYR A 17 -42.88 -3.32 -0.16
C TYR A 17 -43.29 -2.26 -1.17
N ILE A 18 -42.41 -1.83 -2.11
CA ILE A 18 -42.74 -0.71 -3.01
C ILE A 18 -43.74 -1.14 -4.07
N THR A 19 -43.49 -2.23 -4.80
CA THR A 19 -44.37 -2.70 -5.89
C THR A 19 -45.79 -2.99 -5.42
N PRO A 20 -46.00 -3.72 -4.29
CA PRO A 20 -47.36 -3.93 -3.79
C PRO A 20 -48.08 -2.67 -3.34
N LEU A 21 -47.32 -1.68 -2.79
CA LEU A 21 -47.91 -0.39 -2.38
C LEU A 21 -48.39 0.46 -3.57
N LEU A 22 -47.73 0.33 -4.74
CA LEU A 22 -48.15 1.05 -5.96
C LEU A 22 -49.43 0.49 -6.59
N GLU A 23 -49.76 -0.78 -6.27
CA GLU A 23 -50.95 -1.47 -6.79
C GLU A 23 -52.17 -1.29 -5.84
N THR A 24 -51.99 -0.67 -4.67
CA THR A 24 -53.06 -0.55 -3.64
C THR A 24 -53.59 0.87 -3.60
N GLU A 25 -54.94 1.06 -3.65
CA GLU A 25 -55.61 2.37 -3.55
C GLU A 25 -55.37 3.10 -2.22
N ASN A 26 -55.17 2.36 -1.12
CA ASN A 26 -54.89 2.91 0.23
C ASN A 26 -53.57 2.31 0.78
N PRO A 27 -52.38 2.86 0.46
CA PRO A 27 -51.11 2.31 0.84
C PRO A 27 -50.82 2.44 2.34
N ILE A 28 -50.50 1.32 3.00
CA ILE A 28 -50.12 1.26 4.42
C ILE A 28 -48.57 1.16 4.50
N PHE A 29 -47.90 2.24 4.92
CA PHE A 29 -46.44 2.32 4.95
C PHE A 29 -45.76 1.67 6.16
N THR A 30 -46.51 1.08 7.11
CA THR A 30 -45.96 0.52 8.36
C THR A 30 -44.95 -0.58 8.09
N GLY A 31 -45.18 -1.46 7.10
CA GLY A 31 -44.24 -2.51 6.69
C GLY A 31 -42.95 -1.96 6.12
N LEU A 32 -43.05 -0.97 5.24
CA LEU A 32 -41.90 -0.28 4.62
C LEU A 32 -41.03 0.39 5.68
N ILE A 33 -41.65 1.13 6.63
CA ILE A 33 -40.92 1.81 7.70
C ILE A 33 -40.17 0.81 8.59
N LYS A 34 -40.78 -0.34 8.93
CA LYS A 34 -40.12 -1.40 9.68
C LYS A 34 -38.90 -1.97 8.91
N ALA A 35 -39.06 -2.25 7.63
CA ALA A 35 -37.97 -2.77 6.79
C ALA A 35 -36.79 -1.78 6.69
N ILE A 36 -37.08 -0.49 6.48
CA ILE A 36 -36.06 0.58 6.50
C ILE A 36 -35.41 0.68 7.88
N GLY A 37 -36.20 0.56 8.97
CA GLY A 37 -35.66 0.53 10.34
C GLY A 37 -34.66 -0.61 10.57
N VAL A 38 -34.97 -1.80 10.10
CA VAL A 38 -34.03 -2.96 10.18
C VAL A 38 -32.72 -2.67 9.40
N MET A 39 -32.84 -2.11 8.19
CA MET A 39 -31.65 -1.72 7.43
C MET A 39 -30.82 -0.63 8.11
N ALA A 40 -31.48 0.35 8.71
CA ALA A 40 -30.79 1.38 9.48
C ALA A 40 -29.98 0.79 10.63
N VAL A 41 -30.54 -0.21 11.35
CA VAL A 41 -29.80 -0.93 12.40
C VAL A 41 -28.59 -1.67 11.83
N ILE A 42 -28.73 -2.37 10.70
CA ILE A 42 -27.61 -3.08 10.04
C ILE A 42 -26.50 -2.08 9.66
N TYR A 43 -26.84 -0.91 9.12
CA TYR A 43 -25.84 0.13 8.80
C TYR A 43 -25.18 0.72 10.05
N ILE A 44 -25.94 0.98 11.12
CA ILE A 44 -25.39 1.46 12.40
C ILE A 44 -24.40 0.43 12.97
N VAL A 45 -24.76 -0.86 12.98
CA VAL A 45 -23.85 -1.94 13.38
C VAL A 45 -22.60 -1.97 12.50
N GLY A 46 -22.77 -1.79 11.18
CA GLY A 46 -21.67 -1.70 10.22
C GLY A 46 -20.72 -0.53 10.52
N ILE A 47 -21.26 0.65 10.85
CA ILE A 47 -20.47 1.84 11.23
C ILE A 47 -19.69 1.59 12.52
N ILE A 48 -20.38 1.07 13.55
CA ILE A 48 -19.73 0.75 14.86
C ILE A 48 -18.62 -0.26 14.69
N THR A 49 -18.89 -1.33 13.93
CA THR A 49 -17.90 -2.38 13.65
C THR A 49 -16.70 -1.82 12.87
N GLY A 50 -16.94 -0.96 11.87
CA GLY A 50 -15.90 -0.28 11.11
C GLY A 50 -15.04 0.64 11.98
N TYR A 51 -15.64 1.39 12.86
CA TYR A 51 -14.94 2.23 13.84
C TYR A 51 -14.07 1.41 14.79
N LEU A 52 -14.62 0.36 15.39
CA LEU A 52 -13.90 -0.55 16.29
C LEU A 52 -12.73 -1.21 15.56
N TYR A 53 -12.96 -1.69 14.35
CA TYR A 53 -11.93 -2.28 13.50
C TYR A 53 -10.77 -1.30 13.25
N SER A 54 -11.07 -0.08 12.80
CA SER A 54 -10.04 0.94 12.54
C SER A 54 -9.26 1.30 13.81
N ARG A 55 -9.94 1.39 14.94
CA ARG A 55 -9.30 1.69 16.24
C ARG A 55 -8.38 0.54 16.71
N ILE A 56 -8.87 -0.70 16.61
CA ILE A 56 -8.08 -1.88 16.97
C ILE A 56 -6.83 -2.00 16.09
N MET A 57 -7.00 -1.82 14.76
CA MET A 57 -5.88 -1.89 13.83
C MET A 57 -4.84 -0.79 14.09
N ALA A 58 -5.26 0.44 14.43
CA ALA A 58 -4.33 1.49 14.81
C ALA A 58 -3.53 1.13 16.06
N VAL A 59 -4.17 0.59 17.10
CA VAL A 59 -3.49 0.17 18.34
C VAL A 59 -2.51 -0.97 18.07
N ILE A 60 -2.92 -1.98 17.30
CA ILE A 60 -2.06 -3.11 16.93
C ILE A 60 -0.85 -2.63 16.12
N ALA A 61 -1.09 -1.83 15.07
CA ALA A 61 -0.02 -1.32 14.20
C ALA A 61 1.01 -0.52 15.01
N GLN A 62 0.57 0.42 15.84
CA GLN A 62 1.47 1.21 16.67
C GLN A 62 2.21 0.35 17.71
N GLY A 63 1.55 -0.67 18.27
CA GLY A 63 2.19 -1.63 19.18
C GLY A 63 3.31 -2.42 18.52
N VAL A 64 3.04 -2.97 17.32
CA VAL A 64 4.02 -3.73 16.52
C VAL A 64 5.20 -2.84 16.15
N LEU A 65 4.94 -1.62 15.67
CA LEU A 65 6.00 -0.68 15.26
C LEU A 65 6.87 -0.22 16.43
N ARG A 66 6.25 0.03 17.58
CA ARG A 66 7.03 0.32 18.78
C ARG A 66 8.01 -0.82 19.09
N ASN A 67 7.56 -2.07 19.01
CA ASN A 67 8.43 -3.21 19.27
C ASN A 67 9.53 -3.31 18.21
N ILE A 68 9.20 -3.18 16.92
CA ILE A 68 10.21 -3.19 15.83
C ILE A 68 11.26 -2.09 16.07
N ARG A 69 10.86 -0.84 16.36
CA ARG A 69 11.79 0.25 16.62
C ARG A 69 12.68 -0.02 17.85
N ASN A 70 12.12 -0.59 18.91
CA ASN A 70 12.90 -0.94 20.10
C ASN A 70 13.91 -2.04 19.80
N GLU A 71 13.49 -3.11 19.11
CA GLU A 71 14.37 -4.22 18.72
C GLU A 71 15.46 -3.76 17.75
N MET A 72 15.12 -2.93 16.76
CA MET A 72 16.09 -2.32 15.85
C MET A 72 17.12 -1.48 16.63
N PHE A 73 16.68 -0.65 17.57
CA PHE A 73 17.59 0.18 18.36
C PHE A 73 18.50 -0.67 19.23
N GLU A 74 17.94 -1.66 19.96
CA GLU A 74 18.73 -2.59 20.78
C GLU A 74 19.75 -3.35 19.91
N LYS A 75 19.36 -3.72 18.70
CA LYS A 75 20.26 -4.39 17.76
C LYS A 75 21.36 -3.45 17.29
N MET A 76 21.02 -2.22 16.91
CA MET A 76 21.98 -1.21 16.45
C MET A 76 23.09 -0.98 17.48
N GLU A 77 22.75 -0.90 18.78
CA GLU A 77 23.72 -0.73 19.86
C GLU A 77 24.69 -1.92 20.02
N LYS A 78 24.35 -3.07 19.42
CA LYS A 78 25.15 -4.30 19.45
C LYS A 78 25.90 -4.58 18.16
N LEU A 79 25.73 -3.74 17.13
CA LEU A 79 26.37 -3.94 15.83
C LEU A 79 27.87 -3.58 15.90
N PRO A 80 28.72 -4.31 15.18
CA PRO A 80 30.15 -4.02 15.11
C PRO A 80 30.40 -2.68 14.40
N ILE A 81 31.50 -2.00 14.76
CA ILE A 81 31.92 -0.72 14.15
C ILE A 81 32.00 -0.85 12.61
N ARG A 82 32.44 -2.00 12.11
CA ARG A 82 32.48 -2.30 10.67
C ARG A 82 31.16 -2.05 9.96
N TYR A 83 30.01 -2.30 10.61
CA TYR A 83 28.71 -2.04 10.03
C TYR A 83 28.51 -0.55 9.72
N PHE A 84 28.89 0.32 10.65
CA PHE A 84 28.78 1.78 10.51
C PHE A 84 29.79 2.35 9.49
N ASP A 85 30.93 1.68 9.30
CA ASP A 85 31.94 2.07 8.31
C ASP A 85 31.50 1.71 6.88
N THR A 86 30.69 0.65 6.72
CA THR A 86 30.23 0.15 5.42
C THR A 86 28.88 0.70 4.99
N HIS A 87 28.09 1.24 5.92
CA HIS A 87 26.77 1.82 5.65
C HIS A 87 26.77 3.32 5.94
N THR A 88 26.16 4.11 5.06
CA THR A 88 26.05 5.55 5.33
C THR A 88 25.04 5.82 6.44
N HIS A 89 25.28 6.87 7.24
CA HIS A 89 24.31 7.30 8.27
C HIS A 89 22.93 7.60 7.68
N GLY A 90 22.89 8.07 6.42
CA GLY A 90 21.65 8.32 5.69
C GLY A 90 20.87 7.05 5.39
N ASP A 91 21.55 5.96 4.99
CA ASP A 91 20.91 4.68 4.72
C ASP A 91 20.34 4.07 5.99
N ILE A 92 21.12 4.05 7.08
CA ILE A 92 20.66 3.57 8.39
C ILE A 92 19.44 4.37 8.85
N MET A 93 19.50 5.70 8.76
CA MET A 93 18.39 6.57 9.15
C MET A 93 17.16 6.38 8.27
N SER A 94 17.34 6.13 6.96
CA SER A 94 16.25 5.79 6.04
C SER A 94 15.54 4.51 6.44
N THR A 95 16.29 3.50 6.90
CA THR A 95 15.70 2.24 7.39
C THR A 95 14.85 2.47 8.64
N TYR A 96 15.31 3.32 9.58
CA TYR A 96 14.56 3.69 10.80
C TYR A 96 13.31 4.52 10.53
N THR A 97 13.32 5.34 9.49
CA THR A 97 12.22 6.25 9.17
C THR A 97 11.36 5.71 8.03
N ASN A 98 11.85 5.76 6.80
CA ASN A 98 11.06 5.47 5.60
C ASN A 98 10.60 4.01 5.54
N ASP A 99 11.49 3.05 5.87
CA ASP A 99 11.15 1.62 5.78
C ASP A 99 10.17 1.22 6.88
N VAL A 100 10.39 1.70 8.12
CA VAL A 100 9.47 1.47 9.24
C VAL A 100 8.11 2.13 8.99
N ASP A 101 8.06 3.35 8.44
CA ASP A 101 6.81 4.02 8.09
C ASP A 101 6.07 3.29 6.95
N THR A 102 6.80 2.71 6.00
CA THR A 102 6.21 1.87 4.94
C THR A 102 5.62 0.58 5.53
N LEU A 103 6.28 -0.03 6.51
CA LEU A 103 5.76 -1.17 7.27
C LEU A 103 4.51 -0.78 8.07
N GLU A 104 4.50 0.40 8.69
CA GLU A 104 3.33 0.94 9.37
C GLU A 104 2.12 0.99 8.46
N GLN A 105 2.26 1.63 7.31
CA GLN A 105 1.19 1.75 6.34
C GLN A 105 0.70 0.38 5.85
N MET A 106 1.62 -0.58 5.65
CA MET A 106 1.25 -1.94 5.27
C MET A 106 0.42 -2.64 6.34
N ILE A 107 0.84 -2.57 7.61
CA ILE A 107 0.17 -3.24 8.71
C ILE A 107 -1.14 -2.54 9.07
N SER A 108 -1.15 -1.20 9.11
CA SER A 108 -2.32 -0.43 9.55
C SER A 108 -3.41 -0.34 8.48
N GLN A 109 -3.05 -0.30 7.21
CA GLN A 109 -3.99 -0.08 6.10
C GLN A 109 -3.88 -1.13 4.99
N GLY A 110 -2.68 -1.47 4.57
CA GLY A 110 -2.43 -2.31 3.41
C GLY A 110 -3.02 -3.71 3.51
N LEU A 111 -2.59 -4.48 4.48
CA LEU A 111 -3.08 -5.84 4.71
C LEU A 111 -4.56 -5.88 5.07
N PRO A 112 -5.06 -5.04 6.02
CA PRO A 112 -6.47 -5.00 6.33
C PRO A 112 -7.36 -4.68 5.13
N GLN A 113 -6.97 -3.71 4.30
CA GLN A 113 -7.71 -3.34 3.10
C GLN A 113 -7.70 -4.46 2.04
N ALA A 114 -6.57 -5.14 1.85
CA ALA A 114 -6.47 -6.28 0.94
C ALA A 114 -7.41 -7.42 1.36
N ILE A 115 -7.38 -7.80 2.63
CA ILE A 115 -8.26 -8.85 3.19
C ILE A 115 -9.74 -8.44 3.03
N SER A 116 -10.08 -7.20 3.41
CA SER A 116 -11.45 -6.68 3.28
C SER A 116 -11.93 -6.69 1.83
N SER A 117 -11.06 -6.32 0.89
CA SER A 117 -11.39 -6.30 -0.54
C SER A 117 -11.62 -7.71 -1.08
N VAL A 118 -10.79 -8.70 -0.71
CA VAL A 118 -10.98 -10.10 -1.10
C VAL A 118 -12.30 -10.65 -0.57
N ILE A 119 -12.59 -10.43 0.72
CA ILE A 119 -13.86 -10.84 1.33
C ILE A 119 -15.03 -10.16 0.62
N SER A 120 -14.91 -8.87 0.28
CA SER A 120 -15.97 -8.13 -0.42
C SER A 120 -16.22 -8.67 -1.82
N VAL A 121 -15.15 -8.96 -2.59
CA VAL A 121 -15.27 -9.58 -3.93
C VAL A 121 -16.01 -10.92 -3.85
N ILE A 122 -15.62 -11.79 -2.91
CA ILE A 122 -16.26 -13.10 -2.74
C ILE A 122 -17.72 -12.92 -2.35
N ALA A 123 -18.02 -12.04 -1.38
CA ALA A 123 -19.39 -11.81 -0.93
C ALA A 123 -20.30 -11.24 -2.02
N ILE A 124 -19.80 -10.25 -2.80
CA ILE A 124 -20.53 -9.69 -3.93
C ILE A 124 -20.75 -10.75 -5.01
N PHE A 125 -19.72 -11.53 -5.33
CA PHE A 125 -19.79 -12.59 -6.33
C PHE A 125 -20.82 -13.66 -5.96
N CYS A 126 -20.83 -14.13 -4.71
CA CYS A 126 -21.84 -15.06 -4.21
C CYS A 126 -23.25 -14.47 -4.30
N ALA A 127 -23.42 -13.20 -3.92
CA ALA A 127 -24.71 -12.50 -4.02
C ALA A 127 -25.17 -12.38 -5.49
N MET A 128 -24.28 -12.11 -6.42
CA MET A 128 -24.59 -12.00 -7.86
C MET A 128 -25.04 -13.36 -8.43
N ILE A 129 -24.35 -14.46 -8.08
CA ILE A 129 -24.75 -15.83 -8.48
C ILE A 129 -26.13 -16.16 -7.92
N TYR A 130 -26.39 -15.80 -6.66
CA TYR A 130 -27.67 -16.03 -6.01
C TYR A 130 -28.83 -15.29 -6.73
N LEU A 131 -28.62 -14.04 -7.14
CA LEU A 131 -29.60 -13.24 -7.84
C LEU A 131 -29.85 -13.69 -9.27
N SER A 132 -28.78 -13.87 -10.06
CA SER A 132 -28.88 -14.31 -11.45
C SER A 132 -27.55 -14.84 -11.99
N PRO A 133 -27.38 -16.16 -12.15
CA PRO A 133 -26.17 -16.75 -12.73
C PRO A 133 -25.87 -16.22 -14.16
N ILE A 134 -26.91 -16.00 -14.96
CA ILE A 134 -26.76 -15.56 -16.35
C ILE A 134 -26.16 -14.15 -16.41
N LEU A 135 -26.69 -13.20 -15.63
CA LEU A 135 -26.16 -11.86 -15.56
C LEU A 135 -24.75 -11.84 -14.95
N THR A 136 -24.46 -12.76 -14.02
CA THR A 136 -23.12 -12.90 -13.41
C THR A 136 -22.07 -13.29 -14.46
N VAL A 137 -22.37 -14.23 -15.36
CA VAL A 137 -21.47 -14.58 -16.48
C VAL A 137 -21.18 -13.36 -17.34
N LEU A 138 -22.20 -12.55 -17.65
CA LEU A 138 -22.02 -11.33 -18.43
C LEU A 138 -21.11 -10.32 -17.71
N VAL A 139 -21.26 -10.16 -16.39
CA VAL A 139 -20.38 -9.31 -15.59
C VAL A 139 -18.93 -9.79 -15.64
N ILE A 140 -18.70 -11.08 -15.49
CA ILE A 140 -17.35 -11.67 -15.56
C ILE A 140 -16.69 -11.40 -16.91
N LEU A 141 -17.42 -11.62 -18.00
CA LEU A 141 -16.92 -11.36 -19.36
C LEU A 141 -16.52 -9.90 -19.54
N PHE A 142 -17.41 -8.96 -19.16
CA PHE A 142 -17.12 -7.53 -19.27
C PHE A 142 -15.98 -7.07 -18.34
N THR A 143 -15.94 -7.57 -17.10
CA THR A 143 -14.84 -7.30 -16.19
C THR A 143 -13.51 -7.81 -16.76
N GLY A 144 -13.51 -8.99 -17.38
CA GLY A 144 -12.36 -9.52 -18.10
C GLY A 144 -11.89 -8.59 -19.25
N ILE A 145 -12.82 -8.10 -20.07
CA ILE A 145 -12.53 -7.12 -21.12
C ILE A 145 -11.94 -5.84 -20.54
N THR A 146 -12.52 -5.33 -19.46
CA THR A 146 -12.04 -4.12 -18.78
C THR A 146 -10.61 -4.32 -18.25
N ILE A 147 -10.33 -5.43 -17.58
CA ILE A 147 -8.99 -5.75 -17.06
C ILE A 147 -7.97 -5.86 -18.20
N LEU A 148 -8.29 -6.56 -19.29
CA LEU A 148 -7.39 -6.72 -20.44
C LEU A 148 -7.09 -5.37 -21.11
N THR A 149 -8.12 -4.54 -21.31
CA THR A 149 -7.99 -3.21 -21.90
C THR A 149 -7.14 -2.30 -21.02
N THR A 150 -7.44 -2.26 -19.73
CA THR A 150 -6.71 -1.46 -18.74
C THR A 150 -5.25 -1.90 -18.63
N LYS A 151 -4.99 -3.22 -18.59
CA LYS A 151 -3.63 -3.77 -18.58
C LYS A 151 -2.83 -3.36 -19.82
N LYS A 152 -3.45 -3.39 -21.02
CA LYS A 152 -2.78 -2.98 -22.27
C LYS A 152 -2.41 -1.49 -22.26
N ILE A 153 -3.29 -0.63 -21.76
CA ILE A 153 -3.03 0.82 -21.65
C ILE A 153 -1.97 1.09 -20.59
N ALA A 154 -2.08 0.48 -19.40
CA ALA A 154 -1.14 0.62 -18.30
C ALA A 154 0.27 0.17 -18.70
N SER A 155 0.41 -0.93 -19.43
CA SER A 155 1.71 -1.40 -19.94
C SER A 155 2.36 -0.39 -20.89
N LYS A 156 1.58 0.26 -21.77
CA LYS A 156 2.10 1.35 -22.63
C LYS A 156 2.50 2.57 -21.82
N SER A 157 1.68 2.98 -20.85
CA SER A 157 1.98 4.07 -19.95
C SER A 157 3.28 3.84 -19.19
N SER A 158 3.44 2.65 -18.58
CA SER A 158 4.65 2.25 -17.84
C SER A 158 5.92 2.34 -18.71
N LYS A 159 5.86 1.88 -19.95
CA LYS A 159 7.00 1.99 -20.89
C LYS A 159 7.43 3.45 -21.10
N TYR A 160 6.47 4.36 -21.30
CA TYR A 160 6.78 5.77 -21.50
C TYR A 160 7.24 6.46 -20.19
N PHE A 161 6.74 6.04 -19.01
CA PHE A 161 7.25 6.53 -17.73
C PHE A 161 8.71 6.14 -17.51
N ILE A 162 9.12 4.91 -17.87
CA ILE A 162 10.52 4.49 -17.81
C ILE A 162 11.38 5.37 -18.73
N SER A 163 10.91 5.61 -19.98
CA SER A 163 11.62 6.48 -20.92
C SER A 163 11.71 7.92 -20.42
N GLN A 164 10.65 8.44 -19.81
CA GLN A 164 10.62 9.75 -19.14
C GLN A 164 11.67 9.84 -18.04
N GLN A 165 11.75 8.82 -17.15
CA GLN A 165 12.73 8.81 -16.07
C GLN A 165 14.17 8.81 -16.60
N HIS A 166 14.42 8.05 -17.67
CA HIS A 166 15.72 8.06 -18.32
C HIS A 166 16.07 9.47 -18.91
N SER A 167 15.10 10.10 -19.57
CA SER A 167 15.28 11.45 -20.13
C SER A 167 15.44 12.51 -19.03
N LEU A 168 14.71 12.38 -17.93
CA LEU A 168 14.87 13.24 -16.75
C LEU A 168 16.26 13.10 -16.13
N GLY A 169 16.79 11.88 -16.03
CA GLY A 169 18.17 11.63 -15.60
C GLY A 169 19.20 12.33 -16.48
N LYS A 170 19.02 12.33 -17.82
CA LYS A 170 19.91 13.05 -18.75
C LYS A 170 19.85 14.56 -18.53
N VAL A 171 18.66 15.14 -18.38
CA VAL A 171 18.49 16.57 -18.11
C VAL A 171 19.17 16.96 -16.78
N ASN A 172 18.92 16.19 -15.71
CA ASN A 172 19.52 16.44 -14.41
C ASN A 172 21.05 16.32 -14.45
N GLY A 173 21.58 15.28 -15.10
CA GLY A 173 23.02 15.10 -15.28
C GLY A 173 23.66 16.27 -16.04
N TYR A 174 23.01 16.74 -17.10
CA TYR A 174 23.47 17.90 -17.85
C TYR A 174 23.45 19.20 -17.01
N ILE A 175 22.39 19.41 -16.21
CA ILE A 175 22.31 20.55 -15.29
C ILE A 175 23.47 20.48 -14.28
N GLU A 176 23.72 19.33 -13.69
CA GLU A 176 24.82 19.14 -12.72
C GLU A 176 26.18 19.40 -13.35
N GLU A 177 26.42 18.89 -14.57
CA GLU A 177 27.64 19.13 -15.33
C GLU A 177 27.83 20.62 -15.59
N MET A 178 26.80 21.32 -16.07
CA MET A 178 26.86 22.76 -16.33
C MET A 178 27.07 23.57 -15.06
N LEU A 179 26.48 23.22 -13.94
CA LEU A 179 26.69 23.86 -12.65
C LEU A 179 28.14 23.71 -12.17
N LYS A 180 28.69 22.48 -12.25
CA LYS A 180 30.10 22.24 -11.90
C LYS A 180 31.06 22.94 -12.87
N GLY A 181 30.73 22.97 -14.14
CA GLY A 181 31.53 23.58 -15.22
C GLY A 181 31.25 25.07 -15.48
N GLN A 182 30.43 25.73 -14.67
CA GLN A 182 29.95 27.10 -14.96
C GLN A 182 31.08 28.11 -15.22
N LYS A 183 32.20 28.00 -14.51
CA LYS A 183 33.37 28.87 -14.76
C LYS A 183 33.94 28.69 -16.16
N VAL A 184 34.03 27.43 -16.63
CA VAL A 184 34.52 27.09 -17.96
C VAL A 184 33.58 27.60 -19.05
N VAL A 185 32.27 27.38 -18.88
CA VAL A 185 31.26 27.90 -19.82
C VAL A 185 31.38 29.41 -19.98
N LYS A 186 31.57 30.15 -18.88
CA LYS A 186 31.73 31.60 -18.88
C LYS A 186 33.02 32.08 -19.55
N VAL A 187 34.16 31.45 -19.23
CA VAL A 187 35.46 31.80 -19.79
C VAL A 187 35.53 31.60 -21.31
N PHE A 188 34.88 30.51 -21.79
CA PHE A 188 34.87 30.19 -23.22
C PHE A 188 33.64 30.71 -23.98
N ILE A 189 32.78 31.51 -23.33
CA ILE A 189 31.56 32.12 -23.92
C ILE A 189 30.69 31.07 -24.62
N HIS A 190 30.47 29.93 -23.94
CA HIS A 190 29.72 28.77 -24.48
C HIS A 190 28.26 28.73 -24.01
N GLU A 191 27.71 29.82 -23.47
CA GLU A 191 26.35 29.85 -22.89
C GLU A 191 25.28 29.48 -23.91
N GLU A 192 25.34 30.02 -25.14
CA GLU A 192 24.32 29.74 -26.14
C GLU A 192 24.38 28.29 -26.62
N LYS A 193 25.58 27.71 -26.74
CA LYS A 193 25.73 26.30 -27.10
C LYS A 193 25.20 25.38 -25.99
N SER A 194 25.48 25.70 -24.72
CA SER A 194 24.97 24.96 -23.56
C SER A 194 23.44 25.04 -23.50
N LYS A 195 22.88 26.22 -23.78
CA LYS A 195 21.42 26.42 -23.84
C LYS A 195 20.76 25.61 -24.97
N GLU A 196 21.39 25.56 -26.15
CA GLU A 196 20.89 24.77 -27.27
C GLU A 196 20.86 23.28 -26.93
N GLU A 197 21.92 22.76 -26.29
CA GLU A 197 21.95 21.34 -25.88
C GLU A 197 20.94 21.04 -24.77
N PHE A 198 20.80 21.93 -23.79
CA PHE A 198 19.76 21.85 -22.78
C PHE A 198 18.36 21.78 -23.40
N ASN A 199 18.07 22.66 -24.37
CA ASN A 199 16.77 22.68 -25.05
C ASN A 199 16.49 21.36 -25.77
N LYS A 200 17.48 20.77 -26.46
CA LYS A 200 17.30 19.44 -27.11
C LYS A 200 16.96 18.36 -26.08
N LEU A 201 17.66 18.30 -24.94
CA LEU A 201 17.39 17.34 -23.88
C LEU A 201 16.02 17.58 -23.24
N ASN A 202 15.65 18.83 -23.02
CA ASN A 202 14.35 19.21 -22.45
C ASN A 202 13.18 18.91 -23.39
N ASP A 203 13.34 19.11 -24.71
CA ASP A 203 12.35 18.76 -25.71
C ASP A 203 12.14 17.24 -25.78
N MET A 204 13.22 16.47 -25.68
CA MET A 204 13.13 15.00 -25.57
C MET A 204 12.35 14.59 -24.32
N LEU A 205 12.67 15.16 -23.17
CA LEU A 205 11.97 14.93 -21.91
C LEU A 205 10.48 15.29 -22.04
N ASN A 206 10.17 16.47 -22.57
CA ASN A 206 8.80 16.95 -22.77
C ASN A 206 7.98 15.96 -23.64
N ASN A 207 8.56 15.46 -24.72
CA ASN A 207 7.89 14.49 -25.60
C ASN A 207 7.58 13.16 -24.87
N GLU A 208 8.53 12.65 -24.08
CA GLU A 208 8.30 11.42 -23.32
C GLU A 208 7.30 11.64 -22.16
N MET A 209 7.36 12.78 -21.47
CA MET A 209 6.37 13.20 -20.47
C MET A 209 4.97 13.31 -21.06
N TYR A 210 4.83 13.93 -22.25
CA TYR A 210 3.55 14.02 -22.93
C TYR A 210 2.96 12.62 -23.24
N LYS A 211 3.77 11.71 -23.78
CA LYS A 211 3.34 10.33 -24.09
C LYS A 211 2.96 9.56 -22.81
N ALA A 212 3.76 9.64 -21.77
CA ALA A 212 3.50 8.99 -20.49
C ALA A 212 2.18 9.47 -19.89
N ASN A 213 1.99 10.78 -19.77
CA ASN A 213 0.80 11.39 -19.22
C ASN A 213 -0.45 11.17 -20.10
N LYS A 214 -0.30 11.17 -21.42
CA LYS A 214 -1.40 10.86 -22.35
C LYS A 214 -2.00 9.49 -22.04
N PHE A 215 -1.18 8.45 -21.90
CA PHE A 215 -1.69 7.10 -21.62
C PHE A 215 -2.14 6.95 -20.16
N ALA A 216 -1.50 7.60 -19.20
CA ALA A 216 -1.91 7.58 -17.81
C ALA A 216 -3.29 8.24 -17.61
N ASN A 217 -3.49 9.43 -18.19
CA ASN A 217 -4.71 10.21 -17.99
C ASN A 217 -5.94 9.63 -18.72
N ILE A 218 -5.75 8.84 -19.78
CA ILE A 218 -6.86 8.21 -20.49
C ILE A 218 -7.32 6.89 -19.82
N LEU A 219 -6.52 6.32 -18.93
CA LEU A 219 -6.78 5.03 -18.30
C LEU A 219 -8.06 5.06 -17.45
N MET A 220 -8.19 6.05 -16.54
CA MET A 220 -9.35 6.16 -15.68
C MET A 220 -10.65 6.45 -16.43
N PRO A 221 -10.71 7.42 -17.39
CA PRO A 221 -11.90 7.62 -18.23
C PRO A 221 -12.31 6.36 -19.00
N ILE A 222 -11.38 5.60 -19.57
CA ILE A 222 -11.72 4.36 -20.28
C ILE A 222 -12.28 3.32 -19.30
N ALA A 223 -11.64 3.09 -18.16
CA ALA A 223 -12.12 2.13 -17.18
C ALA A 223 -13.54 2.48 -16.67
N ASN A 224 -13.79 3.75 -16.36
CA ASN A 224 -15.09 4.23 -15.92
C ASN A 224 -16.17 4.09 -17.00
N ASN A 225 -15.85 4.43 -18.25
CA ASN A 225 -16.81 4.31 -19.35
C ASN A 225 -17.11 2.84 -19.70
N LEU A 226 -16.12 1.94 -19.61
CA LEU A 226 -16.37 0.51 -19.74
C LEU A 226 -17.28 -0.01 -18.62
N GLY A 227 -17.10 0.46 -17.39
CA GLY A 227 -18.00 0.15 -16.28
C GLY A 227 -19.42 0.67 -16.49
N ASN A 228 -19.59 1.88 -17.02
CA ASN A 228 -20.90 2.44 -17.36
C ASN A 228 -21.55 1.67 -18.51
N LEU A 229 -20.78 1.28 -19.52
CA LEU A 229 -21.28 0.45 -20.64
C LEU A 229 -21.76 -0.91 -20.12
N GLN A 230 -20.97 -1.56 -19.26
CA GLN A 230 -21.35 -2.79 -18.59
C GLN A 230 -22.68 -2.65 -17.83
N TYR A 231 -22.83 -1.58 -17.05
CA TYR A 231 -24.07 -1.28 -16.32
C TYR A 231 -25.28 -1.18 -17.25
N VAL A 232 -25.17 -0.42 -18.34
CA VAL A 232 -26.24 -0.25 -19.32
C VAL A 232 -26.59 -1.58 -20.01
N LEU A 233 -25.59 -2.38 -20.38
CA LEU A 233 -25.81 -3.69 -21.01
C LEU A 233 -26.50 -4.68 -20.07
N ILE A 234 -26.13 -4.69 -18.79
CA ILE A 234 -26.81 -5.52 -17.79
C ILE A 234 -28.26 -5.11 -17.63
N ALA A 235 -28.55 -3.80 -17.62
CA ALA A 235 -29.92 -3.30 -17.54
C ALA A 235 -30.75 -3.75 -18.75
N ILE A 236 -30.19 -3.60 -19.97
CA ILE A 236 -30.88 -4.00 -21.21
C ILE A 236 -31.09 -5.52 -21.25
N VAL A 237 -30.06 -6.31 -20.98
CA VAL A 237 -30.12 -7.78 -21.05
C VAL A 237 -31.04 -8.30 -19.95
N GLY A 238 -30.94 -7.78 -18.71
CA GLY A 238 -31.81 -8.17 -17.60
C GLY A 238 -33.29 -7.90 -17.92
N THR A 239 -33.61 -6.71 -18.42
CA THR A 239 -34.98 -6.36 -18.84
C THR A 239 -35.47 -7.21 -20.00
N TYR A 240 -34.62 -7.45 -21.02
CA TYR A 240 -34.96 -8.32 -22.15
C TYR A 240 -35.27 -9.75 -21.73
N LEU A 241 -34.46 -10.35 -20.84
CA LEU A 241 -34.67 -11.69 -20.32
C LEU A 241 -35.98 -11.81 -19.54
N THR A 242 -36.32 -10.78 -18.79
CA THR A 242 -37.59 -10.70 -18.05
C THR A 242 -38.80 -10.63 -19.00
N LEU A 243 -38.77 -9.72 -19.98
CA LEU A 243 -39.85 -9.51 -20.93
C LEU A 243 -40.09 -10.70 -21.86
N THR A 244 -39.05 -11.44 -22.19
CA THR A 244 -39.16 -12.65 -23.03
C THR A 244 -39.54 -13.92 -22.24
N GLY A 245 -39.72 -13.82 -20.93
CA GLY A 245 -40.07 -14.95 -20.06
C GLY A 245 -39.00 -16.03 -19.93
N LYS A 246 -37.80 -15.80 -20.46
CA LYS A 246 -36.68 -16.77 -20.37
C LYS A 246 -36.11 -16.92 -18.97
N VAL A 247 -36.16 -15.86 -18.18
CA VAL A 247 -35.77 -15.84 -16.76
C VAL A 247 -36.74 -14.92 -16.04
N VAL A 248 -37.31 -15.39 -14.94
CA VAL A 248 -38.20 -14.57 -14.13
C VAL A 248 -37.32 -13.72 -13.19
N LEU A 249 -37.00 -12.48 -13.63
CA LEU A 249 -36.31 -11.50 -12.82
C LEU A 249 -37.31 -10.42 -12.42
N SER A 250 -37.38 -10.11 -11.14
CA SER A 250 -38.16 -8.95 -10.66
C SER A 250 -37.40 -7.62 -10.94
N ILE A 251 -38.14 -6.52 -10.89
CA ILE A 251 -37.53 -5.17 -10.99
C ILE A 251 -36.51 -4.99 -9.86
N GLY A 252 -36.83 -5.41 -8.65
CA GLY A 252 -35.94 -5.35 -7.51
C GLY A 252 -34.66 -6.17 -7.72
N THR A 253 -34.77 -7.37 -8.35
CA THR A 253 -33.59 -8.18 -8.69
C THR A 253 -32.66 -7.44 -9.66
N ILE A 254 -33.19 -6.81 -10.71
CA ILE A 254 -32.39 -6.08 -11.70
C ILE A 254 -31.69 -4.88 -11.01
N VAL A 255 -32.39 -4.09 -10.21
CA VAL A 255 -31.83 -2.92 -9.50
C VAL A 255 -30.75 -3.35 -8.51
N SER A 256 -30.98 -4.41 -7.73
CA SER A 256 -29.99 -4.97 -6.80
C SER A 256 -28.76 -5.49 -7.51
N PHE A 257 -28.96 -6.17 -8.65
CA PHE A 257 -27.85 -6.68 -9.46
C PHE A 257 -27.02 -5.55 -10.06
N LEU A 258 -27.64 -4.49 -10.54
CA LEU A 258 -26.96 -3.28 -11.02
C LEU A 258 -26.12 -2.63 -9.93
N GLN A 259 -26.66 -2.54 -8.71
CA GLN A 259 -25.92 -2.01 -7.56
C GLN A 259 -24.74 -2.90 -7.17
N LEU A 260 -24.92 -4.24 -7.16
CA LEU A 260 -23.83 -5.18 -6.92
C LEU A 260 -22.73 -5.07 -7.98
N THR A 261 -23.10 -4.89 -9.26
CA THR A 261 -22.15 -4.70 -10.36
C THR A 261 -21.30 -3.45 -10.15
N ARG A 262 -21.89 -2.35 -9.71
CA ARG A 262 -21.15 -1.13 -9.35
C ARG A 262 -20.17 -1.39 -8.19
N ASN A 263 -20.66 -2.08 -7.17
CA ASN A 263 -19.86 -2.37 -5.97
C ASN A 263 -18.76 -3.41 -6.24
N PHE A 264 -18.85 -4.21 -7.31
CA PHE A 264 -17.89 -5.26 -7.66
C PHE A 264 -16.56 -4.71 -8.19
N SER A 265 -16.60 -3.63 -8.97
CA SER A 265 -15.39 -3.06 -9.59
C SER A 265 -14.47 -2.36 -8.59
N GLN A 266 -15.01 -1.76 -7.54
CA GLN A 266 -14.24 -0.97 -6.57
C GLN A 266 -13.22 -1.83 -5.76
N PRO A 267 -13.60 -2.96 -5.13
CA PRO A 267 -12.66 -3.82 -4.43
C PRO A 267 -11.57 -4.42 -5.33
N ILE A 268 -11.90 -4.71 -6.60
CA ILE A 268 -10.90 -5.20 -7.57
C ILE A 268 -9.82 -4.15 -7.80
N ASN A 269 -10.19 -2.89 -8.02
CA ASN A 269 -9.24 -1.80 -8.19
C ASN A 269 -8.40 -1.57 -6.92
N GLN A 270 -9.00 -1.72 -5.73
CA GLN A 270 -8.28 -1.63 -4.45
C GLN A 270 -7.22 -2.71 -4.32
N VAL A 271 -7.52 -3.98 -4.65
CA VAL A 271 -6.54 -5.07 -4.64
C VAL A 271 -5.37 -4.77 -5.59
N MET A 272 -5.66 -4.28 -6.81
CA MET A 272 -4.62 -3.94 -7.79
C MET A 272 -3.69 -2.83 -7.30
N ASN A 273 -4.24 -1.79 -6.68
CA ASN A 273 -3.43 -0.71 -6.09
C ASN A 273 -2.59 -1.20 -4.93
N GLN A 274 -3.13 -2.12 -4.13
CA GLN A 274 -2.48 -2.67 -2.95
C GLN A 274 -1.26 -3.54 -3.28
N LEU A 275 -1.23 -4.19 -4.45
CA LEU A 275 -0.09 -5.04 -4.86
C LEU A 275 1.22 -4.26 -4.93
N ASN A 276 1.22 -3.06 -5.52
CA ASN A 276 2.41 -2.22 -5.59
C ASN A 276 2.87 -1.79 -4.20
N PHE A 277 1.92 -1.47 -3.33
CA PHE A 277 2.21 -1.06 -1.96
C PHE A 277 2.82 -2.20 -1.14
N VAL A 278 2.29 -3.41 -1.27
CA VAL A 278 2.86 -4.62 -0.62
C VAL A 278 4.28 -4.88 -1.09
N LEU A 279 4.59 -4.73 -2.38
CA LEU A 279 5.94 -4.92 -2.91
C LEU A 279 6.94 -3.92 -2.32
N LEU A 280 6.55 -2.64 -2.17
CA LEU A 280 7.39 -1.62 -1.53
C LEU A 280 7.60 -1.94 -0.04
N ALA A 281 6.55 -2.35 0.65
CA ALA A 281 6.63 -2.70 2.06
C ALA A 281 7.49 -3.96 2.30
N LEU A 282 7.44 -4.95 1.41
CA LEU A 282 8.31 -6.13 1.48
C LEU A 282 9.78 -5.75 1.28
N ALA A 283 10.10 -4.82 0.36
CA ALA A 283 11.45 -4.32 0.18
C ALA A 283 11.97 -3.58 1.42
N GLY A 284 11.12 -2.73 2.05
CA GLY A 284 11.46 -2.08 3.33
C GLY A 284 11.62 -3.09 4.46
N ALA A 285 10.72 -4.07 4.57
CA ALA A 285 10.82 -5.17 5.53
C ALA A 285 12.15 -5.93 5.38
N SER A 286 12.56 -6.24 4.15
CA SER A 286 13.83 -6.94 3.89
C SER A 286 15.01 -6.19 4.48
N ARG A 287 15.09 -4.86 4.29
CA ARG A 287 16.19 -4.04 4.85
C ARG A 287 16.14 -3.95 6.38
N VAL A 288 14.94 -3.83 6.95
CA VAL A 288 14.77 -3.83 8.42
C VAL A 288 15.23 -5.16 9.00
N PHE A 289 14.80 -6.29 8.44
CA PHE A 289 15.19 -7.61 8.94
C PHE A 289 16.67 -7.92 8.65
N GLU A 290 17.24 -7.49 7.53
CA GLU A 290 18.66 -7.62 7.23
C GLU A 290 19.52 -6.94 8.31
N MET A 291 19.15 -5.72 8.74
CA MET A 291 19.81 -5.04 9.85
C MET A 291 19.60 -5.78 11.19
N MET A 292 18.42 -6.35 11.42
CA MET A 292 18.11 -7.09 12.66
C MET A 292 18.82 -8.44 12.73
N ASP A 293 19.07 -9.08 11.59
CA ASP A 293 19.73 -10.40 11.49
C ASP A 293 21.26 -10.29 11.44
N GLU A 294 21.84 -9.06 11.29
CA GLU A 294 23.29 -8.84 11.28
C GLU A 294 23.94 -9.39 12.58
N GLU A 295 25.13 -9.96 12.48
CA GLU A 295 25.80 -10.50 13.67
C GLU A 295 26.22 -9.40 14.63
N PRO A 296 25.91 -9.53 15.95
CA PRO A 296 26.36 -8.57 16.95
C PRO A 296 27.88 -8.63 17.13
N GLU A 297 28.45 -7.53 17.60
CA GLU A 297 29.87 -7.51 18.00
C GLU A 297 30.13 -8.57 19.05
N LYS A 298 31.14 -9.40 18.82
CA LYS A 298 31.58 -10.43 19.77
C LYS A 298 32.81 -9.90 20.48
N ASP A 299 32.70 -9.75 21.78
CA ASP A 299 33.86 -9.46 22.63
C ASP A 299 34.60 -10.78 22.91
N GLU A 300 35.61 -11.07 22.09
CA GLU A 300 36.52 -12.20 22.28
C GLU A 300 37.83 -11.74 22.97
N GLY A 301 37.83 -10.52 23.50
CA GLY A 301 38.98 -9.96 24.22
C GLY A 301 39.21 -10.67 25.54
N TYR A 302 40.44 -11.06 25.79
CA TYR A 302 40.87 -11.66 27.07
C TYR A 302 41.42 -10.62 28.03
N VAL A 303 41.61 -9.39 27.59
CA VAL A 303 42.08 -8.26 28.41
C VAL A 303 40.87 -7.46 28.86
N THR A 304 40.74 -7.30 30.19
CA THR A 304 39.58 -6.60 30.77
C THR A 304 40.00 -5.38 31.56
N LEU A 305 39.17 -4.33 31.55
CA LEU A 305 39.39 -3.14 32.39
C LEU A 305 38.81 -3.36 33.76
N VAL A 306 39.63 -3.24 34.79
CA VAL A 306 39.24 -3.47 36.21
C VAL A 306 39.55 -2.26 37.09
N ASN A 307 38.83 -2.10 38.20
CA ASN A 307 39.21 -1.14 39.21
C ASN A 307 40.53 -1.59 39.87
N ALA A 308 41.47 -0.68 40.03
CA ALA A 308 42.76 -0.96 40.61
C ALA A 308 43.09 -0.03 41.80
N LYS A 309 43.94 -0.50 42.68
CA LYS A 309 44.58 0.29 43.75
C LYS A 309 46.09 0.04 43.76
N MET A 310 46.81 1.01 44.29
CA MET A 310 48.24 0.88 44.41
C MET A 310 48.58 0.22 45.77
N GLU A 311 49.14 -0.97 45.76
CA GLU A 311 49.67 -1.65 46.99
C GLU A 311 51.15 -1.97 46.80
N ASN A 312 51.99 -1.53 47.72
CA ASN A 312 53.41 -1.74 47.69
C ASN A 312 54.12 -1.36 46.35
N GLY A 313 53.61 -0.32 45.68
CA GLY A 313 54.16 0.15 44.40
C GLY A 313 53.75 -0.67 43.18
N LYS A 314 52.76 -1.59 43.32
CA LYS A 314 52.18 -2.37 42.24
C LYS A 314 50.65 -2.12 42.16
N LEU A 315 50.12 -2.18 40.93
CA LEU A 315 48.69 -2.16 40.70
C LEU A 315 48.10 -3.52 41.08
N VAL A 316 47.01 -3.51 41.83
CA VAL A 316 46.25 -4.68 42.27
C VAL A 316 44.78 -4.46 41.99
N GLU A 317 44.10 -5.46 41.46
CA GLU A 317 42.64 -5.43 41.27
C GLU A 317 41.87 -5.25 42.57
N THR A 318 40.82 -4.47 42.57
CA THR A 318 39.94 -4.25 43.70
C THR A 318 38.49 -4.13 43.27
N GLU A 319 37.57 -4.57 44.13
CA GLU A 319 36.13 -4.37 43.91
C GLU A 319 35.67 -2.95 44.29
N GLU A 320 36.49 -2.22 45.07
CA GLU A 320 36.19 -0.87 45.47
C GLU A 320 36.39 0.13 44.34
N ARG A 321 35.51 1.14 44.25
CA ARG A 321 35.60 2.19 43.23
C ARG A 321 36.67 3.21 43.68
N THR A 322 37.90 2.98 43.23
CA THR A 322 39.06 3.83 43.61
C THR A 322 39.27 5.03 42.68
N GLY A 323 38.59 5.08 41.54
CA GLY A 323 38.87 6.06 40.50
C GLY A 323 40.13 5.76 39.66
N MET A 324 40.86 4.71 39.99
CA MET A 324 41.98 4.18 39.22
C MET A 324 41.55 2.95 38.46
N TRP A 325 42.00 2.82 37.21
CA TRP A 325 41.71 1.71 36.32
C TRP A 325 42.99 1.09 35.80
N ALA A 326 42.98 -0.22 35.61
CA ALA A 326 44.07 -0.95 34.98
C ALA A 326 43.53 -1.98 33.97
N TRP A 327 44.29 -2.24 32.94
CA TRP A 327 44.04 -3.35 32.06
C TRP A 327 44.56 -4.63 32.68
N LYS A 328 43.67 -5.58 32.96
CA LYS A 328 44.00 -6.92 33.46
C LYS A 328 44.32 -7.79 32.25
N HIS A 329 45.58 -8.14 32.10
CA HIS A 329 46.09 -8.96 31.01
C HIS A 329 46.50 -10.33 31.52
N PRO A 330 45.66 -11.36 31.41
CA PRO A 330 46.02 -12.72 31.78
C PRO A 330 46.92 -13.32 30.71
N HIS A 331 48.05 -13.88 31.12
CA HIS A 331 48.99 -14.59 30.24
C HIS A 331 48.70 -16.09 30.25
N HIS A 332 49.14 -16.79 29.19
CA HIS A 332 48.96 -18.24 29.04
C HIS A 332 49.66 -19.08 30.16
N ASP A 333 50.64 -18.52 30.85
CA ASP A 333 51.35 -19.14 31.97
C ASP A 333 50.61 -18.98 33.34
N GLY A 334 49.43 -18.39 33.35
CA GLY A 334 48.64 -18.16 34.53
C GLY A 334 49.00 -16.87 35.30
N THR A 335 49.94 -16.08 34.83
CA THR A 335 50.29 -14.78 35.40
C THR A 335 49.29 -13.70 34.91
N VAL A 336 49.09 -12.67 35.73
CA VAL A 336 48.24 -11.51 35.40
C VAL A 336 49.07 -10.25 35.51
N GLU A 337 49.08 -9.45 34.44
CA GLU A 337 49.69 -8.13 34.41
C GLU A 337 48.61 -7.05 34.49
N TYR A 338 48.89 -5.97 35.19
CA TYR A 338 47.96 -4.83 35.36
C TYR A 338 48.59 -3.55 34.88
#